data_c959e4318baf8a8870518cbeb9920dbd
#
_entry.id   c959e4318baf8a8870518cbeb9920dbd
#
_cell.length_a   1.000
_cell.length_b   1.000
_cell.length_c   1.000
_cell.angle_alpha   90.00
_cell.angle_beta   90.00
_cell.angle_gamma   90.00
#
_symmetry.space_group_name_H-M   'P 1'
#
loop_
_entity.id
_entity.type
_entity.pdbx_description
1 polymer ?
#
loop_
_entity_poly.entity_id
_entity_poly.type
_entity_poly.pdbx_seq_one_letter_code
_entity_poly.pdbx_strand_id
1 'polypeptide(L)'
;MQPIIGGDGYDTPLLLSVGGKGANDVYFSTHAYMAADSTKPIQAFIKAYNAANKTDPENAFAALGYDTVALIADAITRAGSDDPAKVKDALAATKGFAGITGTISFRPGVRVPDKTATIIGVKDEKLFLAAQVTPSFVPAP
;
A
#
# COMPACT_ATOMS: atom_id res chain seq x y z
N MET A 1 -2.53 -15.30 25.17
CA MET A 1 -1.28 -15.18 24.36
C MET A 1 -1.05 -13.70 24.10
N GLN A 2 0.18 -13.22 24.07
CA GLN A 2 0.45 -11.82 23.72
C GLN A 2 0.42 -11.69 22.19
N PRO A 3 -0.18 -10.61 21.63
CA PRO A 3 -0.19 -10.39 20.19
C PRO A 3 1.23 -10.17 19.67
N ILE A 4 1.48 -10.64 18.44
CA ILE A 4 2.72 -10.37 17.71
C ILE A 4 2.46 -9.21 16.77
N ILE A 5 3.34 -8.20 16.78
CA ILE A 5 3.24 -7.04 15.91
C ILE A 5 4.45 -7.00 14.98
N GLY A 6 4.20 -6.90 13.67
CA GLY A 6 5.23 -6.88 12.64
C GLY A 6 5.08 -5.75 11.62
N GLY A 7 6.08 -5.61 10.77
CA GLY A 7 6.09 -4.71 9.63
C GLY A 7 5.52 -5.37 8.37
N ASP A 8 5.68 -4.68 7.24
CA ASP A 8 5.17 -5.09 5.92
C ASP A 8 5.80 -6.36 5.36
N GLY A 9 6.95 -6.81 5.90
CA GLY A 9 7.53 -8.12 5.59
C GLY A 9 6.63 -9.31 5.95
N TYR A 10 5.60 -9.12 6.78
CA TYR A 10 4.59 -10.15 7.08
C TYR A 10 3.46 -10.21 6.03
N ASP A 11 3.41 -9.27 5.08
CA ASP A 11 2.43 -9.28 3.98
C ASP A 11 2.82 -10.32 2.91
N THR A 12 2.66 -11.58 3.26
CA THR A 12 3.00 -12.73 2.41
C THR A 12 2.02 -13.88 2.66
N PRO A 13 1.66 -14.64 1.62
CA PRO A 13 0.83 -15.86 1.78
C PRO A 13 1.46 -16.89 2.73
N LEU A 14 2.78 -16.86 2.90
CA LEU A 14 3.50 -17.77 3.80
C LEU A 14 3.09 -17.59 5.25
N LEU A 15 2.67 -16.40 5.66
CA LEU A 15 2.19 -16.15 7.02
C LEU A 15 1.08 -17.13 7.42
N LEU A 16 0.11 -17.34 6.53
CA LEU A 16 -1.00 -18.27 6.80
C LEU A 16 -0.63 -19.71 6.43
N SER A 17 0.00 -19.95 5.28
CA SER A 17 0.26 -21.31 4.80
C SER A 17 1.27 -22.08 5.65
N VAL A 18 2.21 -21.40 6.27
CA VAL A 18 3.21 -21.99 7.18
C VAL A 18 2.79 -21.82 8.64
N GLY A 19 2.30 -20.63 9.02
CA GLY A 19 1.93 -20.31 10.39
C GLY A 19 0.66 -21.00 10.87
N GLY A 20 -0.31 -21.26 9.98
CA GLY A 20 -1.58 -21.87 10.32
C GLY A 20 -2.24 -21.22 11.54
N LYS A 21 -2.70 -22.04 12.48
CA LYS A 21 -3.28 -21.54 13.74
C LYS A 21 -2.31 -20.73 14.61
N GLY A 22 -0.99 -20.95 14.44
CA GLY A 22 0.04 -20.18 15.15
C GLY A 22 0.14 -18.74 14.70
N ALA A 23 -0.39 -18.40 13.52
CA ALA A 23 -0.48 -17.03 13.02
C ALA A 23 -1.64 -16.22 13.62
N ASN A 24 -2.58 -16.82 14.35
CA ASN A 24 -3.65 -16.08 15.02
C ASN A 24 -3.05 -15.07 16.01
N ASP A 25 -3.70 -13.90 16.14
CA ASP A 25 -3.24 -12.76 16.95
C ASP A 25 -1.92 -12.12 16.46
N VAL A 26 -1.49 -12.42 15.22
CA VAL A 26 -0.47 -11.64 14.52
C VAL A 26 -1.13 -10.41 13.90
N TYR A 27 -0.49 -9.25 14.08
CA TYR A 27 -0.86 -7.99 13.44
C TYR A 27 0.35 -7.43 12.70
N PHE A 28 0.14 -6.82 11.54
CA PHE A 28 1.23 -6.22 10.78
C PHE A 28 0.76 -4.98 10.01
N SER A 29 1.69 -4.06 9.80
CA SER A 29 1.45 -2.91 8.92
C SER A 29 1.68 -3.30 7.47
N THR A 30 0.83 -2.81 6.57
CA THR A 30 1.02 -2.93 5.12
C THR A 30 0.44 -1.72 4.40
N HIS A 31 0.36 -1.78 3.08
CA HIS A 31 0.03 -0.65 2.21
C HIS A 31 -1.44 -0.62 1.78
N ALA A 32 -2.10 -1.77 1.75
CA ALA A 32 -3.51 -1.91 1.41
C ALA A 32 -4.07 -3.24 1.92
N TYR A 33 -5.39 -3.30 2.12
CA TYR A 33 -6.10 -4.55 2.39
C TYR A 33 -6.52 -5.18 1.06
N MET A 34 -5.88 -6.29 0.70
CA MET A 34 -6.02 -6.96 -0.59
C MET A 34 -7.04 -8.11 -0.52
N ALA A 35 -8.32 -7.78 -0.28
CA ALA A 35 -9.39 -8.78 -0.14
C ALA A 35 -10.65 -8.39 -0.92
N ALA A 36 -11.57 -9.33 -1.07
CA ALA A 36 -12.80 -9.16 -1.85
C ALA A 36 -13.75 -8.09 -1.28
N ASP A 37 -13.67 -7.82 0.02
CA ASP A 37 -14.42 -6.79 0.74
C ASP A 37 -13.66 -5.46 0.91
N SER A 38 -12.53 -5.29 0.23
CA SER A 38 -11.74 -4.07 0.21
C SER A 38 -12.44 -2.94 -0.56
N THR A 39 -11.78 -1.79 -0.68
CA THR A 39 -12.30 -0.64 -1.43
C THR A 39 -12.52 -0.96 -2.92
N LYS A 40 -13.47 -0.26 -3.56
CA LYS A 40 -13.73 -0.45 -5.00
C LYS A 40 -12.48 -0.29 -5.89
N PRO A 41 -11.56 0.68 -5.67
CA PRO A 41 -10.33 0.78 -6.44
C PRO A 41 -9.44 -0.46 -6.31
N ILE A 42 -9.29 -1.00 -5.10
CA ILE A 42 -8.51 -2.24 -4.88
C ILE A 42 -9.17 -3.42 -5.57
N GLN A 43 -10.49 -3.59 -5.47
CA GLN A 43 -11.21 -4.66 -6.16
C GLN A 43 -11.04 -4.57 -7.69
N ALA A 44 -11.12 -3.35 -8.26
CA ALA A 44 -10.90 -3.13 -9.68
C ALA A 44 -9.46 -3.49 -10.10
N PHE A 45 -8.47 -3.13 -9.28
CA PHE A 45 -7.07 -3.49 -9.48
C PHE A 45 -6.87 -5.02 -9.46
N ILE A 46 -7.38 -5.72 -8.44
CA ILE A 46 -7.27 -7.18 -8.34
C ILE A 46 -7.86 -7.85 -9.59
N LYS A 47 -9.04 -7.41 -10.03
CA LYS A 47 -9.69 -7.93 -11.24
C LYS A 47 -8.84 -7.71 -12.50
N ALA A 48 -8.28 -6.49 -12.67
CA ALA A 48 -7.43 -6.17 -13.82
C ALA A 48 -6.11 -6.95 -13.79
N TYR A 49 -5.50 -7.07 -12.62
CA TYR A 49 -4.27 -7.84 -12.41
C TYR A 49 -4.48 -9.33 -12.77
N ASN A 50 -5.57 -9.93 -12.27
CA ASN A 50 -5.92 -11.33 -12.56
C ASN A 50 -6.20 -11.55 -14.07
N ALA A 51 -6.89 -10.62 -14.71
CA ALA A 51 -7.15 -10.71 -16.16
C ALA A 51 -5.84 -10.74 -16.97
N ALA A 52 -4.84 -9.97 -16.56
CA ALA A 52 -3.54 -9.88 -17.23
C ALA A 52 -2.61 -11.06 -16.88
N ASN A 53 -2.53 -11.44 -15.61
CA ASN A 53 -1.51 -12.37 -15.08
C ASN A 53 -2.05 -13.78 -14.82
N LYS A 54 -3.38 -13.99 -14.89
CA LYS A 54 -4.07 -15.27 -14.60
C LYS A 54 -3.91 -15.75 -13.15
N THR A 55 -3.54 -14.84 -12.27
CA THR A 55 -3.41 -15.05 -10.82
C THR A 55 -3.75 -13.77 -10.10
N ASP A 56 -4.15 -13.85 -8.84
CA ASP A 56 -4.34 -12.68 -7.98
C ASP A 56 -2.99 -12.07 -7.57
N PRO A 57 -2.94 -10.77 -7.27
CA PRO A 57 -1.74 -10.17 -6.71
C PRO A 57 -1.42 -10.82 -5.36
N GLU A 58 -0.15 -11.15 -5.14
CA GLU A 58 0.29 -11.90 -3.97
C GLU A 58 0.12 -11.10 -2.67
N ASN A 59 0.31 -9.78 -2.74
CA ASN A 59 0.28 -8.88 -1.60
C ASN A 59 0.07 -7.42 -2.03
N ALA A 60 0.09 -6.49 -1.07
CA ALA A 60 -0.12 -5.06 -1.31
C ALA A 60 1.02 -4.38 -2.08
N PHE A 61 2.20 -4.99 -2.22
CA PHE A 61 3.31 -4.41 -3.00
C PHE A 61 2.97 -4.31 -4.49
N ALA A 62 2.15 -5.23 -5.01
CA ALA A 62 1.64 -5.11 -6.38
C ALA A 62 0.80 -3.83 -6.58
N ALA A 63 -0.04 -3.49 -5.60
CA ALA A 63 -0.82 -2.26 -5.61
C ALA A 63 0.06 -1.00 -5.46
N LEU A 64 1.16 -1.07 -4.69
CA LEU A 64 2.15 0.02 -4.64
C LEU A 64 2.84 0.24 -5.98
N GLY A 65 3.19 -0.85 -6.69
CA GLY A 65 3.74 -0.75 -8.05
C GLY A 65 2.79 -0.02 -8.99
N TYR A 66 1.49 -0.33 -8.93
CA TYR A 66 0.47 0.37 -9.69
C TYR A 66 0.41 1.86 -9.34
N ASP A 67 0.33 2.20 -8.05
CA ASP A 67 0.31 3.61 -7.60
C ASP A 67 1.58 4.35 -7.99
N THR A 68 2.74 3.70 -7.97
CA THR A 68 4.01 4.30 -8.38
C THR A 68 3.96 4.76 -9.84
N VAL A 69 3.49 3.90 -10.75
CA VAL A 69 3.36 4.24 -12.17
C VAL A 69 2.33 5.35 -12.37
N ALA A 70 1.18 5.26 -11.69
CA ALA A 70 0.13 6.26 -11.77
C ALA A 70 0.60 7.64 -11.26
N LEU A 71 1.34 7.66 -10.14
CA LEU A 71 1.91 8.88 -9.57
C LEU A 71 2.96 9.53 -10.48
N ILE A 72 3.80 8.72 -11.13
CA ILE A 72 4.79 9.23 -12.10
C ILE A 72 4.08 9.82 -13.31
N ALA A 73 3.06 9.14 -13.85
CA ALA A 73 2.27 9.64 -14.99
C ALA A 73 1.56 10.97 -14.66
N ASP A 74 1.00 11.09 -13.46
CA ASP A 74 0.42 12.34 -12.96
C ASP A 74 1.48 13.45 -12.85
N ALA A 75 2.67 13.13 -12.32
CA ALA A 75 3.76 14.09 -12.21
C ALA A 75 4.27 14.58 -13.57
N ILE A 76 4.40 13.70 -14.56
CA ILE A 76 4.75 14.07 -15.95
C ILE A 76 3.68 15.02 -16.53
N THR A 77 2.41 14.69 -16.31
CA THR A 77 1.29 15.53 -16.77
C THR A 77 1.32 16.91 -16.13
N ARG A 78 1.55 17.00 -14.82
CA ARG A 78 1.66 18.29 -14.11
C ARG A 78 2.92 19.08 -14.50
N ALA A 79 4.03 18.38 -14.78
CA ALA A 79 5.27 19.00 -15.24
C ALA A 79 5.18 19.52 -16.68
N GLY A 80 4.22 19.00 -17.49
CA GLY A 80 4.14 19.26 -18.92
C GLY A 80 5.40 18.83 -19.69
N SER A 81 6.16 17.86 -19.16
CA SER A 81 7.48 17.45 -19.66
C SER A 81 7.88 16.10 -19.08
N ASP A 82 8.65 15.34 -19.84
CA ASP A 82 9.31 14.10 -19.40
C ASP A 82 10.76 14.34 -18.92
N ASP A 83 11.20 15.60 -18.85
CA ASP A 83 12.50 15.96 -18.27
C ASP A 83 12.57 15.50 -16.81
N PRO A 84 13.58 14.66 -16.44
CA PRO A 84 13.65 14.08 -15.09
C PRO A 84 13.71 15.10 -13.95
N ALA A 85 14.33 16.28 -14.18
CA ALA A 85 14.41 17.32 -13.15
C ALA A 85 13.02 17.93 -12.90
N LYS A 86 12.26 18.22 -13.97
CA LYS A 86 10.90 18.75 -13.86
C LYS A 86 9.95 17.73 -13.24
N VAL A 87 10.04 16.45 -13.63
CA VAL A 87 9.23 15.36 -13.08
C VAL A 87 9.54 15.17 -11.60
N LYS A 88 10.82 15.19 -11.21
CA LYS A 88 11.23 15.12 -9.79
C LYS A 88 10.61 16.26 -8.97
N ASP A 89 10.62 17.49 -9.49
CA ASP A 89 10.06 18.64 -8.78
C ASP A 89 8.52 18.53 -8.69
N ALA A 90 7.86 18.05 -9.76
CA ALA A 90 6.42 17.77 -9.74
C ALA A 90 6.06 16.65 -8.76
N LEU A 91 6.87 15.58 -8.65
CA LEU A 91 6.71 14.54 -7.64
C LEU A 91 6.82 15.10 -6.22
N ALA A 92 7.87 15.90 -5.96
CA ALA A 92 8.08 16.52 -4.65
C ALA A 92 6.94 17.47 -4.24
N ALA A 93 6.26 18.07 -5.23
CA ALA A 93 5.11 18.96 -5.02
C ALA A 93 3.76 18.23 -4.91
N THR A 94 3.74 16.90 -4.97
CA THR A 94 2.49 16.12 -4.93
C THR A 94 1.74 16.36 -3.62
N LYS A 95 0.46 16.71 -3.75
CA LYS A 95 -0.48 16.87 -2.61
C LYS A 95 -1.80 16.20 -2.95
N GLY A 96 -2.22 15.28 -2.09
CA GLY A 96 -3.53 14.65 -2.20
C GLY A 96 -3.69 13.72 -3.41
N PHE A 97 -2.62 13.12 -3.94
CA PHE A 97 -2.75 12.14 -5.01
C PHE A 97 -3.58 10.94 -4.53
N ALA A 98 -4.68 10.65 -5.23
CA ALA A 98 -5.60 9.58 -4.88
C ALA A 98 -5.10 8.24 -5.45
N GLY A 99 -4.17 7.59 -4.76
CA GLY A 99 -3.75 6.23 -5.09
C GLY A 99 -4.76 5.17 -4.64
N ILE A 100 -4.68 3.97 -5.21
CA ILE A 100 -5.52 2.84 -4.78
C ILE A 100 -5.13 2.33 -3.38
N THR A 101 -3.87 2.56 -2.97
CA THR A 101 -3.37 2.22 -1.64
C THR A 101 -3.54 3.37 -0.62
N GLY A 102 -4.22 4.44 -0.97
CA GLY A 102 -4.50 5.60 -0.13
C GLY A 102 -4.02 6.92 -0.73
N THR A 103 -4.31 8.01 -0.03
CA THR A 103 -3.89 9.34 -0.45
C THR A 103 -2.41 9.57 -0.18
N ILE A 104 -1.69 10.09 -1.16
CA ILE A 104 -0.24 10.31 -1.12
C ILE A 104 0.05 11.81 -1.19
N SER A 105 0.83 12.32 -0.24
CA SER A 105 1.32 13.69 -0.23
C SER A 105 2.78 13.73 0.19
N PHE A 106 3.54 14.71 -0.29
CA PHE A 106 4.91 14.96 0.16
C PHE A 106 4.99 16.32 0.86
N ARG A 107 5.77 16.36 1.95
CA ARG A 107 6.14 17.61 2.62
C ARG A 107 7.38 18.22 1.95
N PRO A 108 7.52 19.56 1.95
CA PRO A 108 8.70 20.19 1.39
C PRO A 108 10.00 19.62 1.98
N GLY A 109 10.92 19.21 1.10
CA GLY A 109 12.22 18.65 1.49
C GLY A 109 12.20 17.22 2.04
N VAL A 110 11.03 16.59 2.17
CA VAL A 110 10.88 15.23 2.71
C VAL A 110 10.53 14.26 1.58
N ARG A 111 11.29 13.17 1.46
CA ARG A 111 11.09 12.13 0.43
C ARG A 111 10.17 11.00 0.85
N VAL A 112 9.86 10.92 2.14
CA VAL A 112 8.90 9.95 2.68
C VAL A 112 7.50 10.56 2.56
N PRO A 113 6.54 9.88 1.90
CA PRO A 113 5.20 10.40 1.76
C PRO A 113 4.43 10.34 3.07
N ASP A 114 3.58 11.33 3.29
CA ASP A 114 2.49 11.24 4.26
C ASP A 114 1.40 10.36 3.64
N LYS A 115 1.16 9.20 4.24
CA LYS A 115 0.24 8.18 3.73
C LYS A 115 -0.35 7.39 4.90
N THR A 116 -1.59 6.96 4.74
CA THR A 116 -2.25 6.05 5.69
C THR A 116 -1.54 4.69 5.67
N ALA A 117 -1.24 4.17 6.84
CA ALA A 117 -0.82 2.79 7.04
C ALA A 117 -2.05 1.89 7.25
N THR A 118 -2.06 0.73 6.64
CA THR A 118 -3.07 -0.30 6.82
C THR A 118 -2.57 -1.33 7.82
N ILE A 119 -3.36 -1.64 8.83
CA ILE A 119 -3.04 -2.68 9.81
C ILE A 119 -3.93 -3.88 9.52
N ILE A 120 -3.29 -5.01 9.29
CA ILE A 120 -3.93 -6.30 9.07
C ILE A 120 -3.75 -7.15 10.31
N GLY A 121 -4.80 -7.86 10.70
CA GLY A 121 -4.77 -8.89 11.74
C GLY A 121 -5.04 -10.28 11.17
N VAL A 122 -4.64 -11.31 11.91
CA VAL A 122 -4.96 -12.70 11.63
C VAL A 122 -5.89 -13.24 12.69
N LYS A 123 -7.05 -13.76 12.26
CA LYS A 123 -8.01 -14.44 13.11
C LYS A 123 -8.62 -15.62 12.38
N ASP A 124 -8.72 -16.76 13.06
CA ASP A 124 -9.27 -18.00 12.49
C ASP A 124 -8.59 -18.34 11.14
N GLU A 125 -7.26 -18.20 11.09
CA GLU A 125 -6.43 -18.45 9.91
C GLU A 125 -6.81 -17.57 8.69
N LYS A 126 -7.40 -16.38 8.93
CA LYS A 126 -7.82 -15.43 7.89
C LYS A 126 -7.30 -14.05 8.20
N LEU A 127 -6.95 -13.32 7.14
CA LEU A 127 -6.61 -11.91 7.22
C LEU A 127 -7.89 -11.07 7.38
N PHE A 128 -7.80 -10.02 8.18
CA PHE A 128 -8.87 -9.01 8.29
C PHE A 128 -8.27 -7.61 8.42
N LEU A 129 -9.00 -6.60 7.98
CA LEU A 129 -8.63 -5.22 8.19
C LEU A 129 -8.84 -4.84 9.66
N ALA A 130 -7.75 -4.69 10.40
CA ALA A 130 -7.82 -4.33 11.82
C ALA A 130 -7.94 -2.81 12.01
N ALA A 131 -7.20 -2.01 11.25
CA ALA A 131 -7.25 -0.56 11.31
C ALA A 131 -6.65 0.11 10.07
N GLN A 132 -6.99 1.38 9.87
CA GLN A 132 -6.25 2.31 9.01
C GLN A 132 -5.82 3.49 9.86
N VAL A 133 -4.53 3.80 9.85
CA VAL A 133 -3.92 4.83 10.70
C VAL A 133 -3.16 5.80 9.84
N THR A 134 -3.51 7.08 9.94
CA THR A 134 -2.67 8.15 9.38
C THR A 134 -1.72 8.61 10.49
N PRO A 135 -0.40 8.39 10.36
CA PRO A 135 0.55 8.82 11.37
C PRO A 135 0.48 10.34 11.58
N SER A 136 0.42 10.77 12.85
CA SER A 136 0.48 12.19 13.19
C SER A 136 1.89 12.77 13.02
N PHE A 137 2.89 11.91 12.98
CA PHE A 137 4.30 12.25 12.79
C PHE A 137 4.98 11.18 11.94
N VAL A 138 5.64 11.62 10.87
CA VAL A 138 6.54 10.81 10.07
C VAL A 138 7.92 11.45 10.18
N PRO A 139 8.92 10.80 10.81
CA PRO A 139 10.25 11.37 10.93
C PRO A 139 10.87 11.62 9.55
N ALA A 140 11.65 12.67 9.43
CA ALA A 140 12.51 12.85 8.26
C ALA A 140 13.58 11.74 8.25
N PRO A 141 13.94 11.21 7.07
CA PRO A 141 15.01 10.22 6.94
C PRO A 141 16.37 10.81 7.28
#